data_dc23af7f2972a068e874519468af1a81
#
_entry.id   dc23af7f2972a068e874519468af1a81
#
_cell.length_a   1.000
_cell.length_b   1.000
_cell.length_c   1.000
_cell.angle_alpha   90.00
_cell.angle_beta   90.00
_cell.angle_gamma   90.00
#
_symmetry.space_group_name_H-M   'P 1'
#
loop_
_entity.id
_entity.type
_entity.pdbx_description
1 polymer ?
#
loop_
_entity_poly.entity_id
_entity_poly.type
_entity_poly.pdbx_seq_one_letter_code
_entity_poly.pdbx_strand_id
1 'polypeptide(L)'
;MSSAVDLRSDTVTQPTPAMRAAMATAPLGDDVFGGDPSVNALQDKIAALLGFEAALFVPTGTQSNLCAILSHCQRGDEYIVGQQQHCYRWEGGGAAVFGSVQPQPLNHAPDGTLPLADIEAAIKPDDAHFARTRLLALENTLGGKLLPMAYVEQATALARRHGLSRHLDGARLFNAAVAQAHSVRAELVEAPGSTSTSSVRTVSHAEVVAEARRIAQCFDSVSVCFSKGLGAPVGSALCGSREFIARAHRIRKMAGGGMRQAGLLAAAAAHALDHHIDRLADDHALARRLAEGLAGLEGVSVEAPHTNIVFVDLHGAARDKSAGLLPHLAAQGIQATGLYRLRFVTHLDVDAAGVDRAVAAIRGYFGG
;
A
#
# COMPACT_ATOMS: atom_id res chain seq x y z
N MET A 1 -16.33 -23.01 -18.29
CA MET A 1 -16.85 -22.10 -17.25
C MET A 1 -15.92 -20.90 -17.24
N SER A 2 -16.43 -19.66 -17.36
CA SER A 2 -15.56 -18.48 -17.27
C SER A 2 -14.99 -18.42 -15.88
N SER A 3 -13.69 -18.11 -15.73
CA SER A 3 -13.05 -17.93 -14.41
C SER A 3 -13.78 -16.85 -13.61
N ALA A 4 -13.92 -17.05 -12.29
CA ALA A 4 -14.47 -16.03 -11.42
C ALA A 4 -13.60 -14.77 -11.46
N VAL A 5 -14.22 -13.59 -11.42
CA VAL A 5 -13.53 -12.29 -11.37
C VAL A 5 -13.64 -11.74 -9.96
N ASP A 6 -12.55 -11.75 -9.22
CA ASP A 6 -12.55 -11.25 -7.84
C ASP A 6 -11.93 -9.85 -7.77
N LEU A 7 -12.75 -8.83 -7.64
CA LEU A 7 -12.35 -7.42 -7.55
C LEU A 7 -12.42 -6.88 -6.12
N ARG A 8 -12.48 -7.74 -5.10
CA ARG A 8 -12.60 -7.30 -3.70
C ARG A 8 -11.34 -6.62 -3.16
N SER A 9 -10.18 -7.19 -3.47
CA SER A 9 -8.89 -6.71 -2.98
C SER A 9 -7.73 -7.37 -3.74
N ASP A 10 -6.59 -6.69 -3.83
CA ASP A 10 -5.33 -7.28 -4.28
C ASP A 10 -4.71 -8.28 -3.27
N THR A 11 -5.33 -8.45 -2.11
CA THR A 11 -4.96 -9.47 -1.12
C THR A 11 -5.50 -10.87 -1.43
N VAL A 12 -6.37 -11.00 -2.44
CA VAL A 12 -6.92 -12.30 -2.86
C VAL A 12 -6.05 -13.00 -3.90
N THR A 13 -4.99 -12.33 -4.37
CA THR A 13 -4.06 -12.85 -5.38
C THR A 13 -3.48 -14.20 -4.97
N GLN A 14 -3.32 -15.07 -5.97
CA GLN A 14 -2.70 -16.37 -5.79
C GLN A 14 -1.23 -16.36 -6.23
N PRO A 15 -0.33 -17.05 -5.52
CA PRO A 15 1.06 -17.16 -5.95
C PRO A 15 1.15 -17.86 -7.32
N THR A 16 1.90 -17.24 -8.23
CA THR A 16 2.11 -17.78 -9.59
C THR A 16 2.81 -19.14 -9.56
N PRO A 17 2.76 -19.94 -10.64
CA PRO A 17 3.54 -21.18 -10.73
C PRO A 17 5.05 -20.97 -10.49
N ALA A 18 5.62 -19.87 -11.01
CA ALA A 18 7.03 -19.53 -10.79
C ALA A 18 7.33 -19.20 -9.32
N MET A 19 6.45 -18.45 -8.67
CA MET A 19 6.52 -18.20 -7.22
C MET A 19 6.46 -19.50 -6.41
N ARG A 20 5.53 -20.42 -6.74
CA ARG A 20 5.42 -21.70 -6.07
C ARG A 20 6.69 -22.54 -6.25
N ALA A 21 7.31 -22.52 -7.43
CA ALA A 21 8.59 -23.18 -7.69
C ALA A 21 9.72 -22.57 -6.83
N ALA A 22 9.79 -21.23 -6.74
CA ALA A 22 10.76 -20.55 -5.89
C ALA A 22 10.59 -20.92 -4.40
N MET A 23 9.34 -20.99 -3.93
CA MET A 23 9.01 -21.43 -2.56
C MET A 23 9.47 -22.88 -2.31
N ALA A 24 9.20 -23.78 -3.26
CA ALA A 24 9.52 -25.21 -3.11
C ALA A 24 11.02 -25.50 -3.09
N THR A 25 11.84 -24.65 -3.69
CA THR A 25 13.30 -24.83 -3.81
C THR A 25 14.10 -23.89 -2.90
N ALA A 26 13.44 -23.08 -2.08
CA ALA A 26 14.09 -22.10 -1.20
C ALA A 26 15.04 -22.80 -0.21
N PRO A 27 16.29 -22.34 -0.06
CA PRO A 27 17.12 -22.76 1.05
C PRO A 27 16.54 -22.25 2.36
N LEU A 28 16.45 -23.13 3.35
CA LEU A 28 15.79 -22.87 4.63
C LEU A 28 16.74 -22.97 5.81
N GLY A 29 16.43 -22.23 6.85
CA GLY A 29 17.07 -22.26 8.15
C GLY A 29 16.14 -21.72 9.22
N ASP A 30 16.61 -21.57 10.45
CA ASP A 30 15.82 -21.00 11.53
C ASP A 30 16.02 -19.47 11.60
N ASP A 31 15.00 -18.69 11.20
CA ASP A 31 15.02 -17.22 11.22
C ASP A 31 15.19 -16.65 12.65
N VAL A 32 14.74 -17.38 13.67
CA VAL A 32 14.90 -16.93 15.07
C VAL A 32 16.38 -16.88 15.51
N PHE A 33 17.22 -17.74 14.92
CA PHE A 33 18.67 -17.71 15.09
C PHE A 33 19.39 -16.87 14.03
N GLY A 34 18.64 -16.20 13.12
CA GLY A 34 19.24 -15.51 11.98
C GLY A 34 19.84 -16.45 10.93
N GLY A 35 19.46 -17.71 10.97
CA GLY A 35 20.05 -18.78 10.11
C GLY A 35 19.27 -19.08 8.85
N ASP A 36 18.16 -18.41 8.55
CA ASP A 36 17.41 -18.66 7.32
C ASP A 36 17.99 -17.82 6.15
N PRO A 37 18.65 -18.47 5.17
CA PRO A 37 19.34 -17.73 4.10
C PRO A 37 18.37 -16.98 3.18
N SER A 38 17.17 -17.51 2.94
CA SER A 38 16.18 -16.87 2.07
C SER A 38 15.56 -15.63 2.74
N VAL A 39 15.33 -15.67 4.06
CA VAL A 39 14.89 -14.51 4.82
C VAL A 39 15.96 -13.43 4.81
N ASN A 40 17.21 -13.79 5.09
CA ASN A 40 18.32 -12.84 5.10
C ASN A 40 18.48 -12.17 3.73
N ALA A 41 18.48 -12.94 2.65
CA ALA A 41 18.59 -12.44 1.28
C ALA A 41 17.44 -11.47 0.91
N LEU A 42 16.20 -11.78 1.32
CA LEU A 42 15.06 -10.89 1.11
C LEU A 42 15.22 -9.57 1.88
N GLN A 43 15.63 -9.65 3.15
CA GLN A 43 15.83 -8.47 3.99
C GLN A 43 16.92 -7.56 3.43
N ASP A 44 18.06 -8.12 3.02
CA ASP A 44 19.14 -7.40 2.39
C ASP A 44 18.69 -6.76 1.06
N LYS A 45 17.96 -7.52 0.23
CA LYS A 45 17.43 -7.06 -1.06
C LYS A 45 16.52 -5.84 -0.91
N ILE A 46 15.50 -5.91 -0.07
CA ILE A 46 14.53 -4.82 0.08
C ILE A 46 15.16 -3.58 0.76
N ALA A 47 16.06 -3.78 1.73
CA ALA A 47 16.80 -2.70 2.34
C ALA A 47 17.67 -1.97 1.30
N ALA A 48 18.45 -2.71 0.50
CA ALA A 48 19.28 -2.15 -0.57
C ALA A 48 18.44 -1.45 -1.63
N LEU A 49 17.30 -2.03 -2.04
CA LEU A 49 16.40 -1.46 -3.05
C LEU A 49 15.86 -0.10 -2.61
N LEU A 50 15.43 0.03 -1.36
CA LEU A 50 14.86 1.27 -0.81
C LEU A 50 15.91 2.22 -0.19
N GLY A 51 17.19 1.79 -0.07
CA GLY A 51 18.28 2.60 0.46
C GLY A 51 18.32 2.68 1.98
N PHE A 52 17.81 1.67 2.69
CA PHE A 52 17.92 1.54 4.15
C PHE A 52 19.09 0.65 4.57
N GLU A 53 19.49 0.77 5.84
CA GLU A 53 20.57 -0.05 6.41
C GLU A 53 20.17 -1.50 6.69
N ALA A 54 18.89 -1.73 6.97
CA ALA A 54 18.36 -3.04 7.32
C ALA A 54 16.86 -3.14 7.06
N ALA A 55 16.37 -4.39 7.00
CA ALA A 55 14.95 -4.69 6.97
C ALA A 55 14.62 -5.87 7.88
N LEU A 56 13.35 -6.01 8.23
CA LEU A 56 12.80 -7.11 9.02
C LEU A 56 11.61 -7.71 8.30
N PHE A 57 11.69 -8.98 7.94
CA PHE A 57 10.57 -9.73 7.38
C PHE A 57 9.56 -10.07 8.49
N VAL A 58 8.28 -9.79 8.24
CA VAL A 58 7.16 -10.01 9.17
C VAL A 58 5.99 -10.68 8.44
N PRO A 59 5.12 -11.43 9.14
CA PRO A 59 4.01 -12.14 8.51
C PRO A 59 2.96 -11.23 7.88
N THR A 60 2.75 -10.01 8.40
CA THR A 60 1.67 -9.11 7.94
C THR A 60 2.08 -7.65 7.97
N GLY A 61 1.42 -6.80 7.14
CA GLY A 61 1.58 -5.35 7.20
C GLY A 61 1.14 -4.76 8.55
N THR A 62 0.08 -5.30 9.15
CA THR A 62 -0.37 -4.93 10.50
C THR A 62 0.73 -5.11 11.54
N GLN A 63 1.44 -6.25 11.52
CA GLN A 63 2.56 -6.45 12.43
C GLN A 63 3.75 -5.55 12.08
N SER A 64 3.98 -5.24 10.81
CA SER A 64 5.00 -4.29 10.37
C SER A 64 4.76 -2.90 10.98
N ASN A 65 3.54 -2.36 10.82
CA ASN A 65 3.16 -1.07 11.38
C ASN A 65 3.20 -1.07 12.91
N LEU A 66 2.73 -2.13 13.55
CA LEU A 66 2.82 -2.28 15.01
C LEU A 66 4.26 -2.22 15.47
N CYS A 67 5.16 -3.01 14.85
CA CYS A 67 6.58 -3.00 15.16
C CYS A 67 7.20 -1.61 14.94
N ALA A 68 6.79 -0.91 13.89
CA ALA A 68 7.27 0.44 13.60
C ALA A 68 6.85 1.45 14.67
N ILE A 69 5.55 1.52 14.97
CA ILE A 69 5.01 2.48 15.95
C ILE A 69 5.65 2.24 17.33
N LEU A 70 5.71 0.99 17.77
CA LEU A 70 6.32 0.62 19.07
C LEU A 70 7.84 0.80 19.10
N SER A 71 8.51 0.87 17.96
CA SER A 71 9.95 1.16 17.88
C SER A 71 10.24 2.65 17.91
N HIS A 72 9.33 3.49 17.42
CA HIS A 72 9.45 4.94 17.43
C HIS A 72 8.91 5.57 18.73
N CYS A 73 7.91 4.97 19.35
CA CYS A 73 7.19 5.48 20.50
C CYS A 73 7.39 4.60 21.73
N GLN A 74 7.26 5.22 22.88
CA GLN A 74 7.21 4.56 24.17
C GLN A 74 5.80 4.65 24.77
N ARG A 75 5.55 3.89 25.82
CA ARG A 75 4.30 3.98 26.58
C ARG A 75 4.03 5.41 27.01
N GLY A 76 2.85 5.93 26.68
CA GLY A 76 2.41 7.30 26.99
C GLY A 76 2.79 8.34 25.93
N ASP A 77 3.54 7.94 24.90
CA ASP A 77 3.77 8.78 23.73
C ASP A 77 2.54 8.83 22.81
N GLU A 78 2.56 9.76 21.87
CA GLU A 78 1.52 9.99 20.85
C GLU A 78 2.11 9.92 19.45
N TYR A 79 1.30 9.45 18.48
CA TYR A 79 1.62 9.52 17.07
C TYR A 79 0.50 10.21 16.28
N ILE A 80 0.87 11.15 15.40
CA ILE A 80 -0.05 11.79 14.46
C ILE A 80 -0.30 10.84 13.28
N VAL A 81 -1.58 10.69 12.92
CA VAL A 81 -2.03 9.74 11.89
C VAL A 81 -3.30 10.24 11.21
N GLY A 82 -3.57 9.85 9.98
CA GLY A 82 -4.83 10.17 9.34
C GLY A 82 -5.96 9.22 9.73
N GLN A 83 -7.19 9.74 9.86
CA GLN A 83 -8.37 8.96 10.25
C GLN A 83 -8.71 7.78 9.32
N GLN A 84 -8.28 7.83 8.05
CA GLN A 84 -8.52 6.77 7.08
C GLN A 84 -7.33 5.83 6.92
N GLN A 85 -6.20 6.11 7.56
CA GLN A 85 -5.00 5.29 7.46
C GLN A 85 -5.20 3.93 8.13
N HIS A 86 -4.54 2.91 7.55
CA HIS A 86 -4.71 1.52 7.95
C HIS A 86 -4.27 1.28 9.40
N CYS A 87 -3.11 1.79 9.80
CA CYS A 87 -2.57 1.62 11.13
C CYS A 87 -3.40 2.25 12.27
N TYR A 88 -4.30 3.18 11.94
CA TYR A 88 -5.29 3.72 12.89
C TYR A 88 -6.60 2.96 12.85
N ARG A 89 -7.15 2.76 11.65
CA ARG A 89 -8.55 2.36 11.48
C ARG A 89 -8.76 0.84 11.40
N TRP A 90 -7.77 0.09 10.88
CA TRP A 90 -7.97 -1.30 10.45
C TRP A 90 -7.05 -2.31 11.13
N GLU A 91 -6.35 -1.91 12.19
CA GLU A 91 -5.40 -2.76 12.91
C GLU A 91 -5.83 -3.06 14.36
N GLY A 92 -7.14 -3.01 14.63
CA GLY A 92 -7.72 -3.39 15.93
C GLY A 92 -7.25 -2.54 17.11
N GLY A 93 -6.73 -1.31 16.87
CA GLY A 93 -6.19 -0.46 17.91
C GLY A 93 -4.86 -0.97 18.49
N GLY A 94 -4.10 -1.78 17.73
CA GLY A 94 -2.91 -2.48 18.21
C GLY A 94 -1.86 -1.57 18.85
N ALA A 95 -1.63 -0.38 18.32
CA ALA A 95 -0.68 0.58 18.88
C ALA A 95 -1.07 1.01 20.32
N ALA A 96 -2.36 1.23 20.57
CA ALA A 96 -2.86 1.55 21.91
C ALA A 96 -2.85 0.34 22.85
N VAL A 97 -3.29 -0.83 22.36
CA VAL A 97 -3.41 -2.05 23.17
C VAL A 97 -2.05 -2.60 23.57
N PHE A 98 -1.14 -2.79 22.61
CA PHE A 98 0.17 -3.41 22.88
C PHE A 98 1.24 -2.42 23.31
N GLY A 99 1.20 -1.20 22.76
CA GLY A 99 2.23 -0.17 22.99
C GLY A 99 1.83 0.88 24.02
N SER A 100 0.55 0.99 24.37
CA SER A 100 0.01 2.12 25.15
C SER A 100 0.39 3.48 24.50
N VAL A 101 0.40 3.51 23.15
CA VAL A 101 0.70 4.71 22.35
C VAL A 101 -0.61 5.33 21.93
N GLN A 102 -0.79 6.61 22.22
CA GLN A 102 -2.01 7.35 21.89
C GLN A 102 -2.02 7.73 20.41
N PRO A 103 -3.07 7.40 19.62
CA PRO A 103 -3.23 7.98 18.30
C PRO A 103 -3.79 9.41 18.38
N GLN A 104 -3.27 10.31 17.55
CA GLN A 104 -3.83 11.63 17.27
C GLN A 104 -4.32 11.66 15.82
N PRO A 105 -5.57 11.27 15.56
CA PRO A 105 -6.08 11.18 14.20
C PRO A 105 -6.47 12.56 13.65
N LEU A 106 -6.05 12.82 12.39
CA LEU A 106 -6.40 14.03 11.64
C LEU A 106 -7.29 13.69 10.44
N ASN A 107 -8.12 14.63 10.04
CA ASN A 107 -8.94 14.52 8.84
C ASN A 107 -8.07 14.64 7.58
N HIS A 108 -8.37 13.84 6.57
CA HIS A 108 -7.75 13.97 5.27
C HIS A 108 -8.42 15.07 4.44
N ALA A 109 -7.62 15.76 3.64
CA ALA A 109 -8.10 16.55 2.52
C ALA A 109 -8.60 15.61 1.39
N PRO A 110 -9.38 16.13 0.41
CA PRO A 110 -9.94 15.32 -0.68
C PRO A 110 -8.89 14.57 -1.52
N ASP A 111 -7.67 15.10 -1.60
CA ASP A 111 -6.53 14.47 -2.31
C ASP A 111 -5.82 13.38 -1.49
N GLY A 112 -6.26 13.13 -0.26
CA GLY A 112 -5.68 12.13 0.64
C GLY A 112 -4.55 12.66 1.53
N THR A 113 -4.15 13.92 1.41
CA THR A 113 -3.16 14.55 2.27
C THR A 113 -3.72 14.88 3.66
N LEU A 114 -2.84 15.08 4.64
CA LEU A 114 -3.17 15.74 5.90
C LEU A 114 -2.75 17.21 5.79
N PRO A 115 -3.62 18.19 6.05
CA PRO A 115 -3.22 19.59 5.98
C PRO A 115 -2.01 19.87 6.88
N LEU A 116 -0.96 20.50 6.33
CA LEU A 116 0.29 20.75 7.08
C LEU A 116 0.05 21.57 8.36
N ALA A 117 -0.88 22.54 8.31
CA ALA A 117 -1.26 23.32 9.46
C ALA A 117 -1.90 22.48 10.58
N ASP A 118 -2.68 21.46 10.21
CA ASP A 118 -3.32 20.55 11.17
C ASP A 118 -2.27 19.63 11.80
N ILE A 119 -1.29 19.16 11.01
CA ILE A 119 -0.15 18.39 11.54
C ILE A 119 0.60 19.22 12.56
N GLU A 120 0.96 20.46 12.23
CA GLU A 120 1.71 21.35 13.13
C GLU A 120 0.93 21.69 14.39
N ALA A 121 -0.36 22.00 14.27
CA ALA A 121 -1.24 22.29 15.40
C ALA A 121 -1.47 21.08 16.33
N ALA A 122 -1.34 19.87 15.82
CA ALA A 122 -1.48 18.65 16.61
C ALA A 122 -0.26 18.30 17.46
N ILE A 123 0.90 18.91 17.18
CA ILE A 123 2.14 18.68 17.95
C ILE A 123 2.00 19.33 19.33
N LYS A 124 2.05 18.51 20.36
CA LYS A 124 1.87 18.98 21.75
C LYS A 124 3.15 19.62 22.30
N PRO A 125 3.03 20.66 23.17
CA PRO A 125 4.16 21.16 23.94
C PRO A 125 4.67 20.08 24.92
N ASP A 126 5.94 20.19 25.35
CA ASP A 126 6.48 19.33 26.41
C ASP A 126 5.97 19.82 27.78
N ASP A 127 4.77 19.39 28.13
CA ASP A 127 4.06 19.75 29.35
C ASP A 127 3.36 18.51 29.92
N ALA A 128 3.29 18.40 31.24
CA ALA A 128 2.76 17.23 31.95
C ALA A 128 1.28 16.92 31.65
N HIS A 129 0.54 17.86 31.10
CA HIS A 129 -0.86 17.68 30.72
C HIS A 129 -1.06 16.92 29.39
N PHE A 130 0.00 16.73 28.61
CA PHE A 130 -0.08 16.16 27.26
C PHE A 130 0.75 14.89 27.10
N ALA A 131 0.28 13.99 26.24
CA ALA A 131 1.13 12.94 25.70
C ALA A 131 2.24 13.56 24.83
N ARG A 132 3.42 12.97 24.79
CA ARG A 132 4.52 13.45 23.94
C ARG A 132 4.30 13.02 22.52
N THR A 133 4.14 13.97 21.60
CA THR A 133 4.09 13.69 20.17
C THR A 133 5.48 13.24 19.68
N ARG A 134 5.60 12.02 19.16
CA ARG A 134 6.88 11.40 18.78
C ARG A 134 6.97 11.01 17.32
N LEU A 135 5.84 10.78 16.65
CA LEU A 135 5.81 10.16 15.35
C LEU A 135 4.77 10.84 14.46
N LEU A 136 5.13 11.10 13.21
CA LEU A 136 4.20 11.31 12.11
C LEU A 136 4.13 10.03 11.27
N ALA A 137 2.96 9.42 11.18
CA ALA A 137 2.68 8.28 10.30
C ALA A 137 1.88 8.74 9.08
N LEU A 138 2.39 8.43 7.88
CA LEU A 138 1.67 8.65 6.61
C LEU A 138 1.43 7.30 5.92
N GLU A 139 0.48 7.26 4.98
CA GLU A 139 0.19 6.09 4.16
C GLU A 139 0.22 6.46 2.68
N ASN A 140 0.98 5.73 1.87
CA ASN A 140 1.04 5.90 0.41
C ASN A 140 1.08 4.51 -0.28
N THR A 141 0.04 4.15 -1.03
CA THR A 141 -1.14 4.94 -1.44
C THR A 141 -2.25 4.89 -0.37
N LEU A 142 -2.90 6.03 -0.11
CA LEU A 142 -4.07 6.08 0.78
C LEU A 142 -5.33 5.70 -0.01
N GLY A 143 -5.86 4.50 0.24
CA GLY A 143 -7.04 4.05 -0.50
C GLY A 143 -6.83 4.03 -2.03
N GLY A 144 -5.61 3.83 -2.51
CA GLY A 144 -5.24 3.87 -3.93
C GLY A 144 -4.85 5.25 -4.45
N LYS A 145 -5.02 6.33 -3.68
CA LYS A 145 -4.59 7.69 -4.03
C LYS A 145 -3.09 7.85 -3.80
N LEU A 146 -2.41 8.38 -4.80
CA LEU A 146 -1.01 8.76 -4.70
C LEU A 146 -0.89 10.08 -3.92
N LEU A 147 -0.07 10.11 -2.88
CA LEU A 147 0.30 11.36 -2.22
C LEU A 147 1.26 12.15 -3.13
N PRO A 148 1.01 13.44 -3.39
CA PRO A 148 1.93 14.27 -4.16
C PRO A 148 3.32 14.30 -3.51
N MET A 149 4.38 14.13 -4.32
CA MET A 149 5.76 14.05 -3.78
C MET A 149 6.16 15.33 -3.03
N ALA A 150 5.78 16.50 -3.56
CA ALA A 150 6.02 17.78 -2.89
C ALA A 150 5.36 17.85 -1.50
N TYR A 151 4.18 17.26 -1.34
CA TYR A 151 3.54 17.16 -0.02
C TYR A 151 4.31 16.21 0.90
N VAL A 152 4.74 15.05 0.41
CA VAL A 152 5.53 14.10 1.21
C VAL A 152 6.80 14.78 1.74
N GLU A 153 7.51 15.50 0.88
CA GLU A 153 8.72 16.26 1.25
C GLU A 153 8.42 17.34 2.30
N GLN A 154 7.33 18.10 2.14
CA GLN A 154 6.92 19.16 3.08
C GLN A 154 6.50 18.60 4.43
N ALA A 155 5.66 17.57 4.47
CA ALA A 155 5.16 16.97 5.70
C ALA A 155 6.29 16.30 6.50
N THR A 156 7.20 15.60 5.82
CA THR A 156 8.36 14.97 6.48
C THR A 156 9.40 15.99 6.93
N ALA A 157 9.58 17.09 6.20
CA ALA A 157 10.42 18.22 6.64
C ALA A 157 9.82 18.92 7.86
N LEU A 158 8.50 19.12 7.90
CA LEU A 158 7.79 19.66 9.06
C LEU A 158 8.04 18.76 10.29
N ALA A 159 7.78 17.46 10.18
CA ALA A 159 8.00 16.51 11.27
C ALA A 159 9.45 16.55 11.78
N ARG A 160 10.42 16.62 10.85
CA ARG A 160 11.85 16.70 11.20
C ARG A 160 12.19 17.97 11.98
N ARG A 161 11.64 19.13 11.59
CA ARG A 161 11.85 20.41 12.32
C ARG A 161 11.37 20.34 13.77
N HIS A 162 10.32 19.56 14.04
CA HIS A 162 9.76 19.35 15.36
C HIS A 162 10.34 18.13 16.10
N GLY A 163 11.38 17.50 15.55
CA GLY A 163 12.03 16.33 16.18
C GLY A 163 11.18 15.06 16.20
N LEU A 164 10.17 14.98 15.35
CA LEU A 164 9.33 13.79 15.22
C LEU A 164 10.00 12.75 14.31
N SER A 165 9.88 11.49 14.68
CA SER A 165 10.12 10.36 13.75
C SER A 165 9.07 10.33 12.65
N ARG A 166 9.40 9.70 11.51
CA ARG A 166 8.54 9.61 10.32
C ARG A 166 8.43 8.17 9.88
N HIS A 167 7.20 7.64 9.87
CA HIS A 167 6.90 6.30 9.38
C HIS A 167 5.99 6.36 8.16
N LEU A 168 6.29 5.53 7.15
CA LEU A 168 5.42 5.32 6.01
C LEU A 168 4.80 3.93 6.07
N ASP A 169 3.47 3.86 6.17
CA ASP A 169 2.75 2.69 5.72
C ASP A 169 2.79 2.68 4.18
N GLY A 170 3.75 1.97 3.66
CA GLY A 170 4.00 1.76 2.24
C GLY A 170 3.46 0.41 1.77
N ALA A 171 2.32 -0.05 2.30
CA ALA A 171 1.73 -1.33 1.92
C ALA A 171 1.54 -1.48 0.40
N ARG A 172 1.38 -0.35 -0.31
CA ARG A 172 1.34 -0.26 -1.77
C ARG A 172 2.40 0.71 -2.33
N LEU A 173 3.57 0.77 -1.71
CA LEU A 173 4.67 1.66 -2.12
C LEU A 173 5.02 1.49 -3.61
N PHE A 174 5.08 0.25 -4.11
CA PHE A 174 5.41 0.01 -5.51
C PHE A 174 4.30 0.45 -6.47
N ASN A 175 3.03 0.39 -6.07
CA ASN A 175 1.95 1.02 -6.84
C ASN A 175 2.14 2.54 -6.88
N ALA A 176 2.49 3.18 -5.77
CA ALA A 176 2.79 4.61 -5.74
C ALA A 176 3.97 4.96 -6.64
N ALA A 177 5.04 4.17 -6.58
CA ALA A 177 6.26 4.38 -7.39
C ALA A 177 5.99 4.26 -8.89
N VAL A 178 5.23 3.24 -9.31
CA VAL A 178 4.81 3.08 -10.72
C VAL A 178 3.98 4.28 -11.18
N ALA A 179 2.98 4.69 -10.40
CA ALA A 179 2.15 5.85 -10.75
C ALA A 179 2.98 7.14 -10.83
N GLN A 180 3.89 7.37 -9.87
CA GLN A 180 4.77 8.54 -9.84
C GLN A 180 5.73 8.56 -11.03
N ALA A 181 6.36 7.44 -11.37
CA ALA A 181 7.27 7.34 -12.50
C ALA A 181 6.56 7.65 -13.84
N HIS A 182 5.31 7.19 -14.00
CA HIS A 182 4.49 7.52 -15.17
C HIS A 182 4.12 9.02 -15.21
N SER A 183 3.80 9.65 -14.07
CA SER A 183 3.46 11.07 -14.00
C SER A 183 4.65 11.95 -14.34
N VAL A 184 5.81 11.71 -13.73
CA VAL A 184 7.06 12.45 -14.01
C VAL A 184 7.41 12.37 -15.50
N ARG A 185 7.20 11.20 -16.10
CA ARG A 185 7.48 11.04 -17.52
C ARG A 185 6.52 11.81 -18.41
N ALA A 186 5.22 11.82 -18.09
CA ALA A 186 4.23 12.60 -18.84
C ALA A 186 4.58 14.10 -18.84
N GLU A 187 4.95 14.65 -17.68
CA GLU A 187 5.39 16.04 -17.53
C GLU A 187 6.63 16.36 -18.38
N LEU A 188 7.60 15.43 -18.47
CA LEU A 188 8.81 15.60 -19.29
C LEU A 188 8.52 15.59 -20.79
N VAL A 189 7.49 14.86 -21.24
CA VAL A 189 7.08 14.83 -22.66
C VAL A 189 6.30 16.08 -23.04
N GLU A 190 5.49 16.63 -22.16
CA GLU A 190 4.68 17.82 -22.38
C GLU A 190 5.46 19.13 -22.23
N ALA A 191 6.69 19.10 -21.71
CA ALA A 191 7.50 20.29 -21.49
C ALA A 191 7.80 21.03 -22.81
N PRO A 192 7.60 22.36 -22.88
CA PRO A 192 7.89 23.17 -24.10
C PRO A 192 9.38 23.05 -24.48
N GLY A 193 9.64 22.57 -25.70
CA GLY A 193 11.01 22.37 -26.22
C GLY A 193 11.47 20.92 -26.29
N SER A 194 10.67 19.95 -25.90
CA SER A 194 10.93 18.53 -26.09
C SER A 194 10.88 18.19 -27.59
N THR A 195 12.04 17.98 -28.21
CA THR A 195 12.19 17.61 -29.64
C THR A 195 12.07 16.09 -29.86
N SER A 196 11.51 15.38 -28.90
CA SER A 196 11.42 13.92 -28.94
C SER A 196 10.23 13.44 -29.78
N THR A 197 10.47 13.26 -31.08
CA THR A 197 9.64 12.43 -31.99
C THR A 197 9.83 10.93 -31.72
N SER A 198 10.40 10.57 -30.60
CA SER A 198 10.66 9.19 -30.22
C SER A 198 9.45 8.63 -29.47
N SER A 199 8.91 7.52 -30.02
CA SER A 199 7.95 6.58 -29.39
C SER A 199 7.89 6.71 -27.86
N VAL A 200 6.68 6.74 -27.32
CA VAL A 200 6.42 6.68 -25.87
C VAL A 200 7.30 5.57 -25.25
N ARG A 201 8.48 5.93 -24.74
CA ARG A 201 9.36 4.95 -24.08
C ARG A 201 8.66 4.47 -22.85
N THR A 202 8.47 3.18 -22.71
CA THR A 202 7.94 2.54 -21.50
C THR A 202 8.77 2.98 -20.29
N VAL A 203 8.13 3.24 -19.15
CA VAL A 203 8.83 3.47 -17.87
C VAL A 203 9.64 2.22 -17.55
N SER A 204 10.92 2.40 -17.26
CA SER A 204 11.82 1.28 -16.96
C SER A 204 11.73 0.86 -15.50
N HIS A 205 12.09 -0.39 -15.21
CA HIS A 205 12.23 -0.90 -13.85
C HIS A 205 13.10 0.01 -12.96
N ALA A 206 14.23 0.48 -13.50
CA ALA A 206 15.15 1.36 -12.77
C ALA A 206 14.50 2.71 -12.38
N GLU A 207 13.64 3.28 -13.24
CA GLU A 207 12.90 4.50 -12.94
C GLU A 207 11.87 4.27 -11.82
N VAL A 208 11.14 3.13 -11.85
CA VAL A 208 10.19 2.76 -10.79
C VAL A 208 10.91 2.57 -9.45
N VAL A 209 12.02 1.85 -9.44
CA VAL A 209 12.83 1.63 -8.23
C VAL A 209 13.39 2.95 -7.69
N ALA A 210 13.82 3.85 -8.56
CA ALA A 210 14.29 5.18 -8.15
C ALA A 210 13.20 5.99 -7.46
N GLU A 211 11.96 5.98 -7.99
CA GLU A 211 10.82 6.65 -7.35
C GLU A 211 10.42 5.97 -6.03
N ALA A 212 10.43 4.63 -5.94
CA ALA A 212 10.19 3.92 -4.69
C ALA A 212 11.20 4.32 -3.61
N ARG A 213 12.48 4.39 -3.98
CA ARG A 213 13.57 4.85 -3.11
C ARG A 213 13.40 6.32 -2.73
N ARG A 214 13.07 7.19 -3.67
CA ARG A 214 12.83 8.62 -3.43
C ARG A 214 11.73 8.84 -2.40
N ILE A 215 10.60 8.16 -2.55
CA ILE A 215 9.50 8.22 -1.56
C ILE A 215 9.98 7.71 -0.21
N ALA A 216 10.60 6.52 -0.18
CA ALA A 216 11.04 5.85 1.04
C ALA A 216 12.05 6.67 1.85
N GLN A 217 12.99 7.34 1.20
CA GLN A 217 14.05 8.13 1.84
C GLN A 217 13.56 9.43 2.52
N CYS A 218 12.29 9.81 2.36
CA CYS A 218 11.68 10.88 3.15
C CYS A 218 11.39 10.45 4.59
N PHE A 219 11.40 9.14 4.90
CA PHE A 219 10.98 8.56 6.15
C PHE A 219 12.13 7.87 6.90
N ASP A 220 11.99 7.73 8.21
CA ASP A 220 12.94 6.99 9.06
C ASP A 220 12.68 5.48 9.00
N SER A 221 11.43 5.10 8.71
CA SER A 221 11.04 3.71 8.51
C SER A 221 9.88 3.57 7.52
N VAL A 222 9.87 2.46 6.79
CA VAL A 222 8.86 2.14 5.78
C VAL A 222 8.40 0.70 5.92
N SER A 223 7.10 0.48 5.94
CA SER A 223 6.46 -0.83 5.83
C SER A 223 6.09 -1.11 4.38
N VAL A 224 6.46 -2.29 3.85
CA VAL A 224 6.12 -2.72 2.48
C VAL A 224 5.42 -4.06 2.52
N CYS A 225 4.24 -4.19 1.88
CA CYS A 225 3.57 -5.49 1.76
C CYS A 225 3.93 -6.20 0.45
N PHE A 226 4.24 -7.48 0.55
CA PHE A 226 4.41 -8.37 -0.60
C PHE A 226 3.11 -9.08 -0.99
N SER A 227 2.19 -9.21 -0.03
CA SER A 227 0.92 -9.97 -0.14
C SER A 227 -0.26 -9.11 -0.64
N LYS A 228 0.00 -8.20 -1.56
CA LYS A 228 -1.00 -7.36 -2.24
C LYS A 228 -0.75 -7.38 -3.75
N GLY A 229 -0.65 -6.24 -4.42
CA GLY A 229 -0.39 -6.15 -5.86
C GLY A 229 0.86 -6.92 -6.33
N LEU A 230 1.86 -7.10 -5.47
CA LEU A 230 3.03 -7.94 -5.77
C LEU A 230 2.73 -9.45 -5.80
N GLY A 231 1.60 -9.90 -5.26
CA GLY A 231 1.09 -11.25 -5.43
C GLY A 231 1.74 -12.33 -4.58
N ALA A 232 2.62 -12.01 -3.63
CA ALA A 232 3.15 -13.01 -2.70
C ALA A 232 2.04 -13.48 -1.73
N PRO A 233 2.03 -14.76 -1.30
CA PRO A 233 0.94 -15.29 -0.48
C PRO A 233 0.89 -14.70 0.93
N VAL A 234 2.03 -14.30 1.47
CA VAL A 234 2.19 -13.81 2.85
C VAL A 234 3.38 -12.87 2.91
N GLY A 235 3.31 -11.89 3.81
CA GLY A 235 4.47 -11.19 4.30
C GLY A 235 4.56 -9.72 3.93
N SER A 236 5.32 -9.05 4.77
CA SER A 236 5.70 -7.65 4.64
C SER A 236 7.14 -7.46 5.12
N ALA A 237 7.75 -6.36 4.78
CA ALA A 237 9.04 -5.96 5.33
C ALA A 237 8.94 -4.58 5.97
N LEU A 238 9.58 -4.44 7.13
CA LEU A 238 9.84 -3.16 7.78
C LEU A 238 11.29 -2.76 7.52
N CYS A 239 11.51 -1.62 6.88
CA CYS A 239 12.83 -1.08 6.55
C CYS A 239 13.18 0.12 7.45
N GLY A 240 14.45 0.28 7.82
CA GLY A 240 14.93 1.38 8.65
C GLY A 240 16.43 1.27 8.95
N SER A 241 16.90 2.04 9.95
CA SER A 241 18.27 1.89 10.46
C SER A 241 18.48 0.56 11.16
N ARG A 242 19.72 0.10 11.30
CA ARG A 242 20.06 -1.15 12.03
C ARG A 242 19.58 -1.11 13.48
N GLU A 243 19.74 0.02 14.14
CA GLU A 243 19.28 0.20 15.52
C GLU A 243 17.76 0.09 15.63
N PHE A 244 17.04 0.76 14.73
CA PHE A 244 15.59 0.70 14.67
C PHE A 244 15.10 -0.74 14.41
N ILE A 245 15.68 -1.44 13.44
CA ILE A 245 15.34 -2.82 13.11
C ILE A 245 15.66 -3.78 14.26
N ALA A 246 16.75 -3.56 15.00
CA ALA A 246 17.06 -4.37 16.18
C ALA A 246 15.97 -4.24 17.29
N ARG A 247 15.39 -3.04 17.47
CA ARG A 247 14.23 -2.84 18.36
C ARG A 247 12.98 -3.52 17.80
N ALA A 248 12.68 -3.30 16.51
CA ALA A 248 11.54 -3.91 15.85
C ALA A 248 11.57 -5.44 15.89
N HIS A 249 12.74 -6.05 15.79
CA HIS A 249 12.91 -7.50 15.88
C HIS A 249 12.48 -8.06 17.25
N ARG A 250 12.78 -7.35 18.35
CA ARG A 250 12.30 -7.73 19.70
C ARG A 250 10.78 -7.60 19.82
N ILE A 251 10.21 -6.54 19.23
CA ILE A 251 8.76 -6.31 19.21
C ILE A 251 8.08 -7.37 18.36
N ARG A 252 8.61 -7.71 17.18
CA ARG A 252 8.13 -8.84 16.37
C ARG A 252 8.04 -10.12 17.18
N LYS A 253 9.07 -10.42 17.99
CA LYS A 253 9.09 -11.61 18.84
C LYS A 253 8.00 -11.57 19.91
N MET A 254 7.81 -10.43 20.59
CA MET A 254 6.74 -10.24 21.57
C MET A 254 5.35 -10.37 20.96
N ALA A 255 5.17 -9.85 19.74
CA ALA A 255 3.91 -9.92 18.98
C ALA A 255 3.66 -11.29 18.30
N GLY A 256 4.46 -12.32 18.60
CA GLY A 256 4.28 -13.69 18.09
C GLY A 256 4.68 -13.89 16.62
N GLY A 257 5.37 -12.93 15.99
CA GLY A 257 5.75 -12.97 14.57
C GLY A 257 7.08 -13.66 14.26
N GLY A 258 7.72 -14.31 15.23
CA GLY A 258 8.95 -15.07 15.03
C GLY A 258 8.67 -16.43 14.40
N MET A 259 8.69 -16.50 13.09
CA MET A 259 8.55 -17.76 12.32
C MET A 259 9.90 -18.49 12.28
N ARG A 260 9.91 -19.81 12.04
CA ARG A 260 11.14 -20.62 11.98
C ARG A 260 11.67 -20.65 10.53
N GLN A 261 11.26 -21.60 9.72
CA GLN A 261 11.68 -21.76 8.33
C GLN A 261 10.88 -20.84 7.42
N ALA A 262 10.99 -19.54 7.65
CA ALA A 262 10.23 -18.50 6.94
C ALA A 262 10.76 -18.24 5.52
N GLY A 263 11.94 -18.80 5.18
CA GLY A 263 12.54 -18.71 3.85
C GLY A 263 11.62 -19.18 2.73
N LEU A 264 10.78 -20.17 3.01
CA LEU A 264 9.70 -20.60 2.12
C LEU A 264 8.82 -19.42 1.65
N LEU A 265 8.43 -18.53 2.56
CA LEU A 265 7.59 -17.38 2.28
C LEU A 265 8.42 -16.19 1.74
N ALA A 266 9.64 -16.05 2.26
CA ALA A 266 10.56 -15.00 1.82
C ALA A 266 10.98 -15.18 0.36
N ALA A 267 11.10 -16.41 -0.12
CA ALA A 267 11.41 -16.70 -1.52
C ALA A 267 10.30 -16.22 -2.48
N ALA A 268 9.02 -16.33 -2.10
CA ALA A 268 7.92 -15.78 -2.87
C ALA A 268 7.98 -14.23 -2.92
N ALA A 269 8.29 -13.60 -1.79
CA ALA A 269 8.45 -12.16 -1.71
C ALA A 269 9.65 -11.65 -2.53
N ALA A 270 10.78 -12.37 -2.50
CA ALA A 270 11.95 -12.05 -3.32
C ALA A 270 11.63 -12.18 -4.82
N HIS A 271 10.94 -13.27 -5.22
CA HIS A 271 10.46 -13.43 -6.60
C HIS A 271 9.54 -12.27 -7.03
N ALA A 272 8.64 -11.84 -6.15
CA ALA A 272 7.75 -10.72 -6.42
C ALA A 272 8.52 -9.41 -6.68
N LEU A 273 9.57 -9.13 -5.91
CA LEU A 273 10.42 -7.97 -6.12
C LEU A 273 11.17 -8.02 -7.45
N ASP A 274 11.58 -9.21 -7.89
CA ASP A 274 12.32 -9.38 -9.13
C ASP A 274 11.44 -9.31 -10.39
N HIS A 275 10.16 -9.70 -10.29
CA HIS A 275 9.33 -9.97 -11.48
C HIS A 275 7.97 -9.27 -11.50
N HIS A 276 7.47 -8.74 -10.37
CA HIS A 276 6.10 -8.26 -10.30
C HIS A 276 5.96 -6.75 -10.08
N ILE A 277 7.05 -6.00 -9.91
CA ILE A 277 6.98 -4.55 -9.73
C ILE A 277 6.44 -3.86 -10.99
N ASP A 278 7.04 -4.16 -12.14
CA ASP A 278 6.74 -3.46 -13.40
C ASP A 278 5.32 -3.75 -13.88
N ARG A 279 4.83 -4.99 -13.66
CA ARG A 279 3.47 -5.38 -14.03
C ARG A 279 2.35 -4.65 -13.26
N LEU A 280 2.65 -3.95 -12.17
CA LEU A 280 1.65 -3.12 -11.48
C LEU A 280 1.07 -2.03 -12.41
N ALA A 281 1.79 -1.64 -13.46
CA ALA A 281 1.28 -0.76 -14.50
C ALA A 281 0.06 -1.36 -15.22
N ASP A 282 0.01 -2.68 -15.40
CA ASP A 282 -1.13 -3.39 -16.02
C ASP A 282 -2.35 -3.31 -15.11
N ASP A 283 -2.17 -3.46 -13.78
CA ASP A 283 -3.25 -3.30 -12.81
C ASP A 283 -3.84 -1.89 -12.86
N HIS A 284 -2.99 -0.87 -12.98
CA HIS A 284 -3.43 0.51 -13.13
C HIS A 284 -4.18 0.75 -14.44
N ALA A 285 -3.74 0.13 -15.55
CA ALA A 285 -4.44 0.21 -16.83
C ALA A 285 -5.83 -0.45 -16.76
N LEU A 286 -5.94 -1.61 -16.09
CA LEU A 286 -7.21 -2.28 -15.86
C LEU A 286 -8.15 -1.47 -14.97
N ALA A 287 -7.64 -0.78 -13.96
CA ALA A 287 -8.43 0.13 -13.12
C ALA A 287 -8.99 1.30 -13.94
N ARG A 288 -8.16 1.92 -14.79
CA ARG A 288 -8.65 2.97 -15.71
C ARG A 288 -9.72 2.45 -16.66
N ARG A 289 -9.50 1.27 -17.27
CA ARG A 289 -10.49 0.61 -18.16
C ARG A 289 -11.84 0.40 -17.45
N LEU A 290 -11.80 -0.06 -16.18
CA LEU A 290 -13.01 -0.24 -15.37
C LEU A 290 -13.71 1.11 -15.13
N ALA A 291 -12.98 2.13 -14.73
CA ALA A 291 -13.51 3.46 -14.46
C ALA A 291 -14.14 4.09 -15.71
N GLU A 292 -13.45 4.06 -16.86
CA GLU A 292 -13.92 4.53 -18.16
C GLU A 292 -15.18 3.75 -18.62
N GLY A 293 -15.16 2.44 -18.42
CA GLY A 293 -16.29 1.58 -18.76
C GLY A 293 -17.55 1.86 -17.93
N LEU A 294 -17.43 2.41 -16.74
CA LEU A 294 -18.56 2.80 -15.87
C LEU A 294 -18.96 4.27 -16.02
N ALA A 295 -18.20 5.08 -16.73
CA ALA A 295 -18.51 6.48 -16.93
C ALA A 295 -19.85 6.69 -17.66
N GLY A 296 -20.56 7.76 -17.30
CA GLY A 296 -21.82 8.16 -17.95
C GLY A 296 -23.05 7.34 -17.53
N LEU A 297 -22.94 6.43 -16.57
CA LEU A 297 -24.11 5.77 -15.97
C LEU A 297 -24.85 6.75 -15.06
N GLU A 298 -26.18 6.84 -15.21
CA GLU A 298 -27.02 7.69 -14.39
C GLU A 298 -26.97 7.26 -12.91
N GLY A 299 -26.77 8.22 -12.01
CA GLY A 299 -26.66 7.98 -10.59
C GLY A 299 -25.37 7.28 -10.13
N VAL A 300 -24.37 7.15 -11.00
CA VAL A 300 -23.09 6.51 -10.72
C VAL A 300 -21.96 7.52 -10.93
N SER A 301 -21.21 7.82 -9.88
CA SER A 301 -20.00 8.64 -9.94
C SER A 301 -18.77 7.76 -9.77
N VAL A 302 -17.82 7.85 -10.68
CA VAL A 302 -16.57 7.08 -10.65
C VAL A 302 -15.42 8.03 -10.34
N GLU A 303 -14.69 7.75 -9.27
CA GLU A 303 -13.46 8.47 -8.96
C GLU A 303 -12.33 7.98 -9.89
N ALA A 304 -11.64 8.91 -10.57
CA ALA A 304 -10.52 8.57 -11.44
C ALA A 304 -9.41 7.86 -10.63
N PRO A 305 -9.05 6.62 -10.98
CA PRO A 305 -8.07 5.87 -10.20
C PRO A 305 -6.66 6.40 -10.44
N HIS A 306 -5.91 6.62 -9.35
CA HIS A 306 -4.47 6.90 -9.42
C HIS A 306 -3.65 5.62 -9.61
N THR A 307 -4.14 4.50 -9.06
CA THR A 307 -3.47 3.19 -9.09
C THR A 307 -4.48 2.08 -9.42
N ASN A 308 -4.47 1.00 -8.69
CA ASN A 308 -5.27 -0.20 -8.93
C ASN A 308 -6.61 -0.24 -8.18
N ILE A 309 -7.03 0.85 -7.54
CA ILE A 309 -8.29 0.91 -6.77
C ILE A 309 -9.24 1.90 -7.42
N VAL A 310 -10.46 1.45 -7.70
CA VAL A 310 -11.55 2.25 -8.26
C VAL A 310 -12.66 2.37 -7.22
N PHE A 311 -13.02 3.61 -6.88
CA PHE A 311 -14.20 3.89 -6.07
C PHE A 311 -15.36 4.35 -6.95
N VAL A 312 -16.54 3.82 -6.62
CA VAL A 312 -17.78 4.11 -7.33
C VAL A 312 -18.84 4.48 -6.31
N ASP A 313 -19.30 5.71 -6.34
CA ASP A 313 -20.35 6.21 -5.46
C ASP A 313 -21.71 6.15 -6.16
N LEU A 314 -22.73 5.65 -5.45
CA LEU A 314 -24.10 5.52 -5.96
C LEU A 314 -24.99 6.62 -5.39
N HIS A 315 -25.77 7.27 -6.26
CA HIS A 315 -26.65 8.39 -5.93
C HIS A 315 -28.08 8.14 -6.46
N GLY A 316 -29.05 8.85 -5.88
CA GLY A 316 -30.45 8.79 -6.35
C GLY A 316 -30.97 7.35 -6.53
N ALA A 317 -31.63 7.07 -7.64
CA ALA A 317 -32.21 5.76 -7.93
C ALA A 317 -31.17 4.61 -7.97
N ALA A 318 -29.91 4.88 -8.37
CA ALA A 318 -28.85 3.87 -8.31
C ALA A 318 -28.51 3.49 -6.86
N ARG A 319 -28.57 4.44 -5.94
CA ARG A 319 -28.38 4.17 -4.50
C ARG A 319 -29.49 3.31 -3.93
N ASP A 320 -30.72 3.50 -4.34
CA ASP A 320 -31.87 2.69 -3.90
C ASP A 320 -31.75 1.23 -4.33
N LYS A 321 -31.10 1.00 -5.50
CA LYS A 321 -30.80 -0.34 -6.03
C LYS A 321 -29.53 -0.97 -5.44
N SER A 322 -28.76 -0.27 -4.61
CA SER A 322 -27.41 -0.70 -4.15
C SER A 322 -27.35 -2.07 -3.49
N ALA A 323 -28.36 -2.42 -2.69
CA ALA A 323 -28.42 -3.70 -1.95
C ALA A 323 -28.47 -4.93 -2.87
N GLY A 324 -29.02 -4.79 -4.09
CA GLY A 324 -29.11 -5.88 -5.06
C GLY A 324 -27.88 -6.03 -5.95
N LEU A 325 -27.00 -5.03 -6.02
CA LEU A 325 -25.89 -5.04 -6.96
C LEU A 325 -24.86 -6.14 -6.68
N LEU A 326 -24.40 -6.28 -5.44
CA LEU A 326 -23.39 -7.31 -5.10
C LEU A 326 -23.93 -8.73 -5.30
N PRO A 327 -25.17 -9.08 -4.89
CA PRO A 327 -25.79 -10.34 -5.25
C PRO A 327 -25.89 -10.57 -6.77
N HIS A 328 -26.26 -9.53 -7.54
CA HIS A 328 -26.33 -9.62 -9.01
C HIS A 328 -24.96 -9.92 -9.63
N LEU A 329 -23.90 -9.25 -9.18
CA LEU A 329 -22.52 -9.50 -9.63
C LEU A 329 -22.07 -10.91 -9.25
N ALA A 330 -22.33 -11.34 -8.01
CA ALA A 330 -21.97 -12.68 -7.53
C ALA A 330 -22.64 -13.79 -8.36
N ALA A 331 -23.90 -13.61 -8.78
CA ALA A 331 -24.61 -14.55 -9.66
C ALA A 331 -23.94 -14.69 -11.03
N GLN A 332 -23.15 -13.69 -11.46
CA GLN A 332 -22.37 -13.71 -12.71
C GLN A 332 -20.88 -14.06 -12.50
N GLY A 333 -20.53 -14.55 -11.29
CA GLY A 333 -19.16 -14.93 -10.95
C GLY A 333 -18.23 -13.75 -10.74
N ILE A 334 -18.76 -12.57 -10.41
CA ILE A 334 -18.01 -11.36 -10.13
C ILE A 334 -18.12 -11.01 -8.65
N GLN A 335 -17.01 -10.85 -7.96
CA GLN A 335 -16.97 -10.50 -6.53
C GLN A 335 -16.45 -9.06 -6.36
N ALA A 336 -17.15 -8.28 -5.53
CA ALA A 336 -16.82 -6.90 -5.20
C ALA A 336 -17.21 -6.58 -3.76
N THR A 337 -16.85 -5.40 -3.26
CA THR A 337 -17.18 -4.94 -1.90
C THR A 337 -17.77 -3.53 -1.89
N GLY A 338 -18.48 -3.20 -0.81
CA GLY A 338 -19.11 -1.90 -0.58
C GLY A 338 -20.63 -1.98 -0.59
N LEU A 339 -21.27 -0.83 -0.39
CA LEU A 339 -22.73 -0.70 -0.47
C LEU A 339 -23.08 0.57 -1.26
N TYR A 340 -22.95 1.74 -0.67
CA TYR A 340 -23.19 3.04 -1.35
C TYR A 340 -21.94 3.58 -2.01
N ARG A 341 -20.77 3.25 -1.48
CA ARG A 341 -19.47 3.44 -2.06
C ARG A 341 -18.86 2.07 -2.30
N LEU A 342 -18.84 1.68 -3.56
CA LEU A 342 -18.26 0.42 -3.99
C LEU A 342 -16.75 0.59 -4.14
N ARG A 343 -16.02 -0.48 -3.87
CA ARG A 343 -14.57 -0.53 -4.05
C ARG A 343 -14.22 -1.73 -4.92
N PHE A 344 -13.59 -1.46 -6.04
CA PHE A 344 -13.05 -2.47 -6.94
C PHE A 344 -11.53 -2.37 -6.96
N VAL A 345 -10.86 -3.51 -6.98
CA VAL A 345 -9.39 -3.57 -6.99
C VAL A 345 -8.94 -4.50 -8.11
N THR A 346 -8.14 -3.99 -9.03
CA THR A 346 -7.50 -4.78 -10.09
C THR A 346 -6.17 -5.32 -9.60
N HIS A 347 -5.80 -6.51 -10.06
CA HIS A 347 -4.61 -7.22 -9.60
C HIS A 347 -4.24 -8.35 -10.56
N LEU A 348 -3.15 -9.07 -10.26
CA LEU A 348 -2.52 -10.12 -11.04
C LEU A 348 -3.50 -11.15 -11.65
N ASP A 349 -4.57 -11.52 -10.94
CA ASP A 349 -5.51 -12.57 -11.35
C ASP A 349 -6.74 -12.01 -12.09
N VAL A 350 -6.73 -10.73 -12.47
CA VAL A 350 -7.79 -10.05 -13.24
C VAL A 350 -7.23 -9.64 -14.60
N ASP A 351 -7.93 -10.01 -15.67
CA ASP A 351 -7.60 -9.63 -17.04
C ASP A 351 -8.59 -8.63 -17.63
N ALA A 352 -8.31 -8.13 -18.82
CA ALA A 352 -9.18 -7.17 -19.53
C ALA A 352 -10.58 -7.74 -19.80
N ALA A 353 -10.70 -9.02 -20.13
CA ALA A 353 -11.98 -9.68 -20.36
C ALA A 353 -12.81 -9.77 -19.06
N GLY A 354 -12.16 -10.00 -17.93
CA GLY A 354 -12.78 -9.96 -16.60
C GLY A 354 -13.32 -8.57 -16.25
N VAL A 355 -12.52 -7.53 -16.52
CA VAL A 355 -12.95 -6.14 -16.34
C VAL A 355 -14.14 -5.80 -17.23
N ASP A 356 -14.11 -6.19 -18.52
CA ASP A 356 -15.21 -5.94 -19.44
C ASP A 356 -16.51 -6.63 -19.03
N ARG A 357 -16.42 -7.87 -18.51
CA ARG A 357 -17.57 -8.56 -17.93
C ARG A 357 -18.14 -7.83 -16.72
N ALA A 358 -17.27 -7.32 -15.84
CA ALA A 358 -17.71 -6.56 -14.67
C ALA A 358 -18.42 -5.26 -15.10
N VAL A 359 -17.86 -4.54 -16.07
CA VAL A 359 -18.48 -3.34 -16.66
C VAL A 359 -19.85 -3.67 -17.25
N ALA A 360 -19.95 -4.72 -18.08
CA ALA A 360 -21.20 -5.13 -18.70
C ALA A 360 -22.27 -5.50 -17.67
N ALA A 361 -21.89 -6.25 -16.63
CA ALA A 361 -22.78 -6.64 -15.55
C ALA A 361 -23.32 -5.44 -14.75
N ILE A 362 -22.45 -4.47 -14.41
CA ILE A 362 -22.85 -3.26 -13.70
C ILE A 362 -23.74 -2.37 -14.57
N ARG A 363 -23.37 -2.18 -15.85
CA ARG A 363 -24.21 -1.42 -16.80
C ARG A 363 -25.58 -2.05 -17.02
N GLY A 364 -25.64 -3.38 -17.16
CA GLY A 364 -26.90 -4.11 -17.30
C GLY A 364 -27.80 -3.99 -16.07
N TYR A 365 -27.21 -3.87 -14.88
CA TYR A 365 -27.96 -3.72 -13.64
C TYR A 365 -28.59 -2.34 -13.47
N PHE A 366 -27.90 -1.28 -13.85
CA PHE A 366 -28.40 0.10 -13.71
C PHE A 366 -29.10 0.63 -14.95
N GLY A 367 -28.78 0.10 -16.15
CA GLY A 367 -29.33 0.56 -17.43
C GLY A 367 -30.62 -0.16 -17.90
N GLY A 368 -31.14 -1.11 -17.09
CA GLY A 368 -32.37 -1.86 -17.35
C GLY A 368 -33.60 -1.23 -16.71
#